data_bf1de6830d6fd4ab8640f19dd55d662f
#
_entry.id   bf1de6830d6fd4ab8640f19dd55d662f
#
_cell.length_a   1.000
_cell.length_b   1.000
_cell.length_c   1.000
_cell.angle_alpha   90.00
_cell.angle_beta   90.00
_cell.angle_gamma   90.00
#
_symmetry.space_group_name_H-M   'P 1'
#
loop_
_entity.id
_entity.type
_entity.pdbx_description
1 polymer ?
#
loop_
_entity_poly.entity_id
_entity_poly.type
_entity_poly.pdbx_seq_one_letter_code
_entity_poly.pdbx_strand_id
1 'polypeptide(L)'
;MSRPACEPVNQVVLTAQLVERASLRYTPAGLPALDVKLAHSGPTEHNGVLRTVSFEIHATALGDTVTTLHRMEIGAAARFSGFLAKQRNGRGVMLHVRQIDGIDNVPVLSDSN
;
A
#
# COMPACT_ATOMS: atom_id res chain seq x y z
N MET A 1 -37.31 4.89 -0.49
CA MET A 1 -36.26 4.49 0.39
C MET A 1 -35.16 5.51 0.42
N SER A 2 -34.79 5.96 1.53
CA SER A 2 -33.77 6.97 1.57
C SER A 2 -32.41 6.37 1.78
N ARG A 3 -31.42 7.01 1.23
CA ARG A 3 -30.06 6.58 1.38
C ARG A 3 -29.45 7.27 2.58
N PRO A 4 -28.46 6.67 3.19
CA PRO A 4 -27.81 7.34 4.30
C PRO A 4 -27.13 8.60 3.80
N ALA A 5 -27.07 9.61 4.61
CA ALA A 5 -26.44 10.85 4.24
C ALA A 5 -24.95 10.65 4.02
N CYS A 6 -24.36 9.66 4.64
CA CYS A 6 -22.96 9.40 4.51
C CYS A 6 -22.74 7.91 4.28
N GLU A 7 -22.22 7.56 3.11
CA GLU A 7 -21.95 6.17 2.81
C GLU A 7 -20.62 5.77 3.40
N PRO A 8 -20.47 4.55 3.84
CA PRO A 8 -19.22 4.10 4.47
C PRO A 8 -18.15 3.82 3.42
N VAL A 9 -17.45 4.83 2.98
CA VAL A 9 -16.39 4.68 2.01
C VAL A 9 -15.09 4.36 2.72
N ASN A 10 -14.35 3.37 2.21
CA ASN A 10 -13.04 3.01 2.73
C ASN A 10 -12.16 2.72 1.53
N GLN A 11 -11.45 3.73 1.07
CA GLN A 11 -10.65 3.62 -0.13
C GLN A 11 -9.38 4.43 0.05
N VAL A 12 -8.26 3.83 -0.30
CA VAL A 12 -6.96 4.47 -0.20
C VAL A 12 -6.24 4.32 -1.52
N VAL A 13 -5.63 5.39 -1.97
CA VAL A 13 -4.71 5.36 -3.11
C VAL A 13 -3.44 6.02 -2.62
N LEU A 14 -2.34 5.29 -2.66
CA LEU A 14 -1.11 5.76 -2.05
C LEU A 14 0.08 5.42 -2.94
N THR A 15 0.88 6.42 -3.27
CA THR A 15 2.15 6.17 -3.93
C THR A 15 3.17 5.88 -2.83
N ALA A 16 3.83 4.75 -2.91
CA ALA A 16 4.74 4.35 -1.85
C ALA A 16 5.84 3.45 -2.39
N GLN A 17 6.88 3.27 -1.59
CA GLN A 17 7.97 2.36 -1.91
C GLN A 17 7.81 1.09 -1.11
N LEU A 18 8.21 -0.02 -1.71
CA LEU A 18 8.23 -1.30 -1.01
C LEU A 18 9.49 -1.34 -0.15
N VAL A 19 9.32 -1.41 1.15
CA VAL A 19 10.44 -1.37 2.08
C VAL A 19 10.82 -2.75 2.56
N GLU A 20 9.83 -3.57 2.88
CA GLU A 20 10.06 -4.92 3.38
C GLU A 20 9.02 -5.85 2.81
N ARG A 21 9.39 -7.10 2.66
CA ARG A 21 8.50 -8.13 2.18
C ARG A 21 8.67 -9.38 3.03
N ALA A 22 7.58 -9.89 3.58
CA ALA A 22 7.63 -11.11 4.36
C ALA A 22 7.60 -12.33 3.43
N SER A 23 7.64 -13.49 3.99
CA SER A 23 7.57 -14.71 3.21
C SER A 23 6.18 -14.93 2.68
N LEU A 24 6.09 -15.51 1.51
CA LEU A 24 4.83 -15.88 0.91
C LEU A 24 4.12 -16.90 1.80
N ARG A 25 2.85 -16.72 1.99
CA ARG A 25 2.05 -17.68 2.75
C ARG A 25 0.74 -17.93 2.03
N TYR A 26 0.00 -18.91 2.49
CA TYR A 26 -1.29 -19.24 1.90
C TYR A 26 -2.37 -19.17 2.95
N THR A 27 -3.54 -18.66 2.56
CA THR A 27 -4.68 -18.60 3.46
C THR A 27 -5.30 -19.99 3.57
N PRO A 28 -6.17 -20.22 4.56
CA PRO A 28 -6.86 -21.51 4.65
C PRO A 28 -7.63 -21.87 3.38
N ALA A 29 -8.06 -20.87 2.60
CA ALA A 29 -8.75 -21.11 1.35
C ALA A 29 -7.78 -21.41 0.21
N GLY A 30 -6.48 -21.43 0.45
CA GLY A 30 -5.51 -21.75 -0.58
C GLY A 30 -5.04 -20.57 -1.42
N LEU A 31 -5.42 -19.36 -1.07
CA LEU A 31 -4.97 -18.18 -1.82
C LEU A 31 -3.60 -17.73 -1.34
N PRO A 32 -2.73 -17.32 -2.25
CA PRO A 32 -1.46 -16.75 -1.81
C PRO A 32 -1.69 -15.42 -1.11
N ALA A 33 -0.89 -15.15 -0.11
CA ALA A 33 -0.94 -13.90 0.64
C ALA A 33 0.48 -13.43 0.91
N LEU A 34 0.67 -12.13 0.89
CA LEU A 34 1.99 -11.55 1.10
C LEU A 34 1.85 -10.29 1.93
N ASP A 35 2.57 -10.24 3.03
CA ASP A 35 2.59 -9.06 3.88
C ASP A 35 3.82 -8.25 3.54
N VAL A 36 3.67 -6.95 3.52
CA VAL A 36 4.75 -6.04 3.17
C VAL A 36 4.69 -4.81 4.04
N LYS A 37 5.73 -4.02 4.00
CA LYS A 37 5.75 -2.70 4.60
C LYS A 37 6.02 -1.69 3.50
N LEU A 38 5.23 -0.65 3.44
CA LEU A 38 5.33 0.40 2.44
C LEU A 38 5.72 1.70 3.11
N ALA A 39 6.47 2.52 2.43
CA ALA A 39 6.85 3.84 2.92
C ALA A 39 6.39 4.91 1.95
N HIS A 40 5.73 5.92 2.47
CA HIS A 40 5.27 7.04 1.66
C HIS A 40 6.02 8.29 2.11
N SER A 41 6.40 9.12 1.15
CA SER A 41 6.95 10.43 1.46
C SER A 41 6.58 11.36 0.32
N GLY A 42 6.08 12.51 0.63
CA GLY A 42 5.73 13.46 -0.40
C GLY A 42 5.10 14.73 0.15
N PRO A 43 4.96 15.73 -0.70
CA PRO A 43 4.36 16.98 -0.28
C PRO A 43 2.84 16.90 -0.23
N THR A 44 2.28 17.58 0.71
CA THR A 44 0.82 17.68 0.86
C THR A 44 0.51 19.10 1.31
N GLU A 45 -0.51 19.67 0.72
CA GLU A 45 -0.95 20.99 1.13
C GLU A 45 -2.03 20.86 2.20
N HIS A 46 -1.90 21.65 3.26
CA HIS A 46 -2.90 21.65 4.33
C HIS A 46 -3.06 23.09 4.77
N ASN A 47 -4.26 23.61 4.59
CA ASN A 47 -4.59 25.01 4.94
C ASN A 47 -3.65 26.00 4.25
N GLY A 48 -3.35 25.77 2.99
CA GLY A 48 -2.50 26.65 2.23
C GLY A 48 -1.01 26.52 2.50
N VAL A 49 -0.63 25.59 3.35
CA VAL A 49 0.78 25.38 3.70
C VAL A 49 1.24 24.04 3.14
N LEU A 50 2.35 24.05 2.44
CA LEU A 50 2.90 22.83 1.88
C LEU A 50 3.75 22.15 2.94
N ARG A 51 3.48 20.86 3.16
CA ARG A 51 4.20 20.09 4.15
C ARG A 51 4.72 18.81 3.53
N THR A 52 5.82 18.31 4.01
CA THR A 52 6.28 16.98 3.64
C THR A 52 5.72 16.01 4.65
N VAL A 53 5.03 14.99 4.13
CA VAL A 53 4.45 13.94 4.96
C VAL A 53 5.19 12.67 4.67
N SER A 54 5.60 11.95 5.72
CA SER A 54 6.22 10.64 5.52
C SER A 54 5.77 9.69 6.62
N PHE A 55 5.59 8.44 6.24
CA PHE A 55 5.20 7.40 7.19
C PHE A 55 5.41 6.03 6.55
N GLU A 56 5.34 5.02 7.39
CA GLU A 56 5.33 3.64 6.94
C GLU A 56 4.00 3.01 7.29
N ILE A 57 3.55 2.06 6.50
CA ILE A 57 2.30 1.38 6.76
C ILE A 57 2.45 -0.09 6.39
N HIS A 58 1.90 -0.94 7.22
CA HIS A 58 1.85 -2.37 6.91
C HIS A 58 0.75 -2.59 5.88
N ALA A 59 0.99 -3.50 4.96
CA ALA A 59 0.03 -3.82 3.92
C ALA A 59 0.03 -5.32 3.66
N THR A 60 -1.05 -5.81 3.09
CA THR A 60 -1.15 -7.21 2.71
C THR A 60 -1.85 -7.29 1.37
N ALA A 61 -1.49 -8.31 0.60
CA ALA A 61 -2.12 -8.59 -0.68
C ALA A 61 -2.57 -10.02 -0.72
N LEU A 62 -3.62 -10.29 -1.49
CA LEU A 62 -4.13 -11.64 -1.69
C LEU A 62 -4.30 -11.87 -3.18
N GLY A 63 -4.07 -13.11 -3.60
CA GLY A 63 -4.36 -13.50 -4.97
C GLY A 63 -3.40 -12.89 -5.99
N ASP A 64 -3.96 -12.32 -7.04
CA ASP A 64 -3.16 -11.87 -8.18
C ASP A 64 -2.18 -10.77 -7.84
N THR A 65 -2.50 -9.91 -6.90
CA THR A 65 -1.59 -8.82 -6.55
C THR A 65 -0.34 -9.34 -5.87
N VAL A 66 -0.39 -10.54 -5.32
CA VAL A 66 0.79 -11.14 -4.69
C VAL A 66 1.89 -11.35 -5.71
N THR A 67 1.54 -11.78 -6.92
CA THR A 67 2.54 -12.00 -7.95
C THR A 67 3.29 -10.70 -8.27
N THR A 68 2.55 -9.62 -8.39
CA THR A 68 3.15 -8.33 -8.65
C THR A 68 4.07 -7.90 -7.50
N LEU A 69 3.59 -8.00 -6.27
CA LEU A 69 4.39 -7.61 -5.13
C LEU A 69 5.62 -8.48 -4.95
N HIS A 70 5.48 -9.78 -5.25
CA HIS A 70 6.59 -10.69 -5.09
C HIS A 70 7.71 -10.38 -6.09
N ARG A 71 7.35 -9.82 -7.24
CA ARG A 71 8.33 -9.48 -8.26
C ARG A 71 8.93 -8.09 -8.10
N MET A 72 8.28 -7.23 -7.34
CA MET A 72 8.80 -5.87 -7.15
C MET A 72 10.10 -5.94 -6.37
N GLU A 73 11.02 -5.06 -6.71
CA GLU A 73 12.26 -4.97 -5.98
C GLU A 73 12.06 -4.12 -4.74
N ILE A 74 12.80 -4.43 -3.69
CA ILE A 74 12.79 -3.58 -2.50
C ILE A 74 13.30 -2.20 -2.91
N GLY A 75 12.58 -1.18 -2.55
CA GLY A 75 12.89 0.19 -2.96
C GLY A 75 12.08 0.65 -4.16
N ALA A 76 11.44 -0.26 -4.88
CA ALA A 76 10.62 0.14 -6.02
C ALA A 76 9.38 0.88 -5.54
N ALA A 77 8.93 1.83 -6.32
CA ALA A 77 7.76 2.63 -6.00
C ALA A 77 6.60 2.25 -6.90
N ALA A 78 5.40 2.40 -6.42
CA ALA A 78 4.21 2.15 -7.20
C ALA A 78 3.03 2.85 -6.55
N ARG A 79 1.91 2.87 -7.25
CA ARG A 79 0.68 3.39 -6.68
C ARG A 79 -0.14 2.20 -6.22
N PHE A 80 -0.43 2.17 -4.95
CA PHE A 80 -1.17 1.07 -4.32
C PHE A 80 -2.58 1.54 -4.02
N SER A 81 -3.57 0.76 -4.40
CA SER A 81 -4.96 1.09 -4.15
C SER A 81 -5.60 -0.02 -3.36
N GLY A 82 -6.46 0.33 -2.43
CA GLY A 82 -7.13 -0.67 -1.63
C GLY A 82 -7.94 -0.05 -0.52
N PHE A 83 -8.00 -0.73 0.61
CA PHE A 83 -8.77 -0.25 1.75
C PHE A 83 -8.02 -0.54 3.04
N LEU A 84 -8.43 0.11 4.10
CA LEU A 84 -7.82 -0.09 5.42
C LEU A 84 -8.65 -1.07 6.23
N ALA A 85 -7.98 -1.89 7.01
CA ALA A 85 -8.65 -2.78 7.92
C ALA A 85 -7.79 -2.93 9.16
N LYS A 86 -8.35 -3.45 10.21
CA LYS A 86 -7.65 -3.63 11.47
C LYS A 86 -6.52 -4.63 11.28
N GLN A 87 -5.39 -4.34 11.88
CA GLN A 87 -4.29 -5.29 11.85
C GLN A 87 -4.62 -6.55 12.61
N ARG A 88 -4.07 -7.67 12.15
CA ARG A 88 -4.36 -8.95 12.76
C ARG A 88 -3.90 -9.02 14.21
N ASN A 89 -2.81 -8.38 14.54
CA ASN A 89 -2.31 -8.40 15.91
C ASN A 89 -2.92 -7.30 16.76
N GLY A 90 -3.98 -6.69 16.30
CA GLY A 90 -4.84 -5.89 17.15
C GLY A 90 -4.49 -4.43 17.31
N ARG A 91 -3.43 -3.95 16.70
CA ARG A 91 -3.07 -2.54 16.85
C ARG A 91 -3.09 -1.84 15.52
N GLY A 92 -3.84 -0.76 15.45
CA GLY A 92 -3.87 0.10 14.27
C GLY A 92 -4.47 -0.56 13.07
N VAL A 93 -4.20 0.02 11.91
CA VAL A 93 -4.76 -0.44 10.66
C VAL A 93 -3.67 -0.87 9.71
N MET A 94 -4.05 -1.63 8.69
CA MET A 94 -3.15 -1.99 7.63
C MET A 94 -3.88 -1.83 6.30
N LEU A 95 -3.12 -1.67 5.23
CA LEU A 95 -3.69 -1.50 3.91
C LEU A 95 -3.87 -2.86 3.26
N HIS A 96 -5.07 -3.14 2.78
CA HIS A 96 -5.32 -4.33 2.00
C HIS A 96 -5.25 -3.90 0.54
N VAL A 97 -4.23 -4.36 -0.16
CA VAL A 97 -3.94 -3.91 -1.51
C VAL A 97 -4.81 -4.66 -2.51
N ARG A 98 -5.54 -3.92 -3.32
CA ARG A 98 -6.37 -4.50 -4.37
C ARG A 98 -5.75 -4.33 -5.74
N GLN A 99 -4.96 -3.28 -5.93
CA GLN A 99 -4.42 -2.97 -7.25
C GLN A 99 -3.11 -2.25 -7.11
N ILE A 100 -2.17 -2.54 -8.00
CA ILE A 100 -0.86 -1.91 -8.01
C ILE A 100 -0.62 -1.42 -9.43
N ASP A 101 -0.34 -0.14 -9.59
CA ASP A 101 -0.08 0.46 -10.88
C ASP A 101 1.15 1.31 -10.87
N GLY A 102 1.62 1.67 -12.03
CA GLY A 102 2.70 2.63 -12.15
C GLY A 102 3.97 2.20 -11.48
N ILE A 103 4.30 0.92 -11.55
CA ILE A 103 5.47 0.38 -10.87
C ILE A 103 6.73 0.96 -11.49
N ASP A 104 7.61 1.49 -10.64
CA ASP A 104 8.88 2.01 -11.05
C ASP A 104 9.97 1.23 -10.33
N ASN A 105 10.58 0.29 -11.05
CA ASN A 105 11.65 -0.52 -10.52
C ASN A 105 13.02 0.10 -10.74
N VAL A 106 13.06 1.22 -11.44
CA VAL A 106 14.33 1.87 -11.68
C VAL A 106 14.74 2.56 -10.41
N PRO A 107 15.94 2.34 -9.94
CA PRO A 107 16.37 2.97 -8.70
C PRO A 107 16.32 4.45 -8.85
N VAL A 108 15.83 5.06 -7.86
CA VAL A 108 15.70 6.46 -7.88
C VAL A 108 16.98 7.14 -8.14
N LEU A 109 18.00 6.58 -7.73
CA LEU A 109 19.22 7.17 -7.89
C LEU A 109 19.52 7.38 -9.21
N SER A 110 18.95 6.68 -10.00
CA SER A 110 19.39 6.83 -11.34
C SER A 110 19.15 8.22 -11.64
N ASP A 111 18.53 8.84 -10.83
CA ASP A 111 18.24 10.08 -11.08
C ASP A 111 19.35 10.88 -10.73
N SER A 112 19.84 10.67 -10.17
CA SER A 112 20.74 11.51 -9.74
C SER A 112 21.59 11.91 -10.63
N ASN A 113 21.44 12.09 -10.77
CA ASN A 113 22.13 12.32 -11.37
C ASN A 113 22.21 12.48 -11.82
#